data_6f60f4815cd1725bce06c437b72d6e07
#
_entry.id   6f60f4815cd1725bce06c437b72d6e07
#
_cell.length_a   1.000
_cell.length_b   1.000
_cell.length_c   1.000
_cell.angle_alpha   90.00
_cell.angle_beta   90.00
_cell.angle_gamma   90.00
#
_symmetry.space_group_name_H-M   'P 1'
#
loop_
_entity.id
_entity.type
_entity.pdbx_description
1 polymer ?
#
loop_
_entity_poly.entity_id
_entity_poly.type
_entity_poly.pdbx_seq_one_letter_code
_entity_poly.pdbx_strand_id
1 'polypeptide(L)'
;MPYSILIVEDDLTFATMLKTWLGKKGFLVDTAGNSARARKQLDAQSYNLVLSDLRLPDQDGISLLAWMKEHGHQIPLIIMTGYADIQSAVQAMKNGANDYISKPVQPDVLLKKINEALQNETVIAAPSGSAPSISIAPSSNFLEGESEAARQLYNYVGLVAPTPMSVLINGASGTGKEYVAHRIHQLSKRADKPFIAIDCGSI
;
A
#
# COMPACT_ATOMS: atom_id res chain seq x y z
N MET A 1 25.77 1.10 8.55
CA MET A 1 25.89 -0.08 7.67
C MET A 1 24.87 0.09 6.54
N PRO A 2 25.13 -0.39 5.32
CA PRO A 2 24.13 -0.30 4.24
C PRO A 2 22.91 -1.17 4.57
N TYR A 3 21.71 -0.69 4.23
CA TYR A 3 20.46 -1.44 4.40
C TYR A 3 20.40 -2.61 3.42
N SER A 4 19.91 -3.76 3.88
CA SER A 4 19.74 -4.98 3.10
C SER A 4 18.27 -5.14 2.69
N ILE A 5 18.02 -5.34 1.40
CA ILE A 5 16.69 -5.46 0.81
C ILE A 5 16.56 -6.81 0.11
N LEU A 6 15.47 -7.54 0.40
CA LEU A 6 15.09 -8.74 -0.34
C LEU A 6 14.02 -8.38 -1.38
N ILE A 7 14.28 -8.65 -2.65
CA ILE A 7 13.29 -8.53 -3.74
C ILE A 7 12.73 -9.93 -4.03
N VAL A 8 11.41 -10.07 -3.97
CA VAL A 8 10.70 -11.30 -4.29
C VAL A 8 9.89 -11.06 -5.57
N GLU A 9 10.38 -11.59 -6.68
CA GLU A 9 9.88 -11.30 -8.02
C GLU A 9 10.24 -12.47 -8.95
N ASP A 10 9.29 -12.99 -9.70
CA ASP A 10 9.48 -14.11 -10.62
C ASP A 10 10.03 -13.66 -11.98
N ASP A 11 9.77 -12.41 -12.40
CA ASP A 11 10.41 -11.82 -13.57
C ASP A 11 11.88 -11.50 -13.26
N LEU A 12 12.78 -12.36 -13.73
CA LEU A 12 14.23 -12.22 -13.55
C LEU A 12 14.78 -10.92 -14.12
N THR A 13 14.21 -10.43 -15.22
CA THR A 13 14.65 -9.18 -15.87
C THR A 13 14.32 -8.00 -14.99
N PHE A 14 13.10 -7.94 -14.51
CA PHE A 14 12.64 -6.89 -13.61
C PHE A 14 13.37 -6.94 -12.26
N ALA A 15 13.54 -8.12 -11.66
CA ALA A 15 14.29 -8.30 -10.43
C ALA A 15 15.75 -7.84 -10.57
N THR A 16 16.42 -8.18 -11.69
CA THR A 16 17.80 -7.79 -11.96
C THR A 16 17.93 -6.28 -12.17
N MET A 17 16.98 -5.68 -12.88
CA MET A 17 16.91 -4.23 -13.07
C MET A 17 16.80 -3.49 -11.73
N LEU A 18 15.85 -3.90 -10.87
CA LEU A 18 15.66 -3.32 -9.54
C LEU A 18 16.90 -3.53 -8.65
N LYS A 19 17.46 -4.74 -8.64
CA LYS A 19 18.70 -5.05 -7.90
C LYS A 19 19.84 -4.12 -8.30
N THR A 20 20.07 -3.96 -9.61
CA THR A 20 21.14 -3.11 -10.12
C THR A 20 20.91 -1.64 -9.76
N TRP A 21 19.66 -1.17 -9.89
CA TRP A 21 19.31 0.21 -9.60
C TRP A 21 19.41 0.53 -8.11
N LEU A 22 18.87 -0.32 -7.23
CA LEU A 22 18.97 -0.15 -5.77
C LEU A 22 20.43 -0.30 -5.29
N GLY A 23 21.21 -1.20 -5.88
CA GLY A 23 22.63 -1.32 -5.59
C GLY A 23 23.41 -0.03 -5.87
N LYS A 24 23.09 0.67 -6.97
CA LYS A 24 23.66 2.01 -7.28
C LYS A 24 23.23 3.08 -6.27
N LYS A 25 22.13 2.88 -5.54
CA LYS A 25 21.65 3.76 -4.47
C LYS A 25 22.26 3.43 -3.10
N GLY A 26 23.13 2.41 -3.01
CA GLY A 26 23.83 2.05 -1.79
C GLY A 26 23.18 0.96 -0.95
N PHE A 27 22.13 0.28 -1.46
CA PHE A 27 21.51 -0.85 -0.79
C PHE A 27 22.21 -2.17 -1.12
N LEU A 28 22.26 -3.09 -0.15
CA LEU A 28 22.58 -4.49 -0.42
C LEU A 28 21.30 -5.20 -0.85
N VAL A 29 21.31 -5.88 -1.99
CA VAL A 29 20.08 -6.40 -2.58
C VAL A 29 20.22 -7.85 -2.98
N ASP A 30 19.36 -8.70 -2.43
CA ASP A 30 19.16 -10.08 -2.83
C ASP A 30 17.84 -10.27 -3.56
N THR A 31 17.73 -11.34 -4.33
CA THR A 31 16.54 -11.67 -5.11
C THR A 31 16.07 -13.09 -4.85
N ALA A 32 14.76 -13.30 -4.78
CA ALA A 32 14.11 -14.58 -4.73
C ALA A 32 13.03 -14.64 -5.82
N GLY A 33 12.99 -15.70 -6.62
CA GLY A 33 12.02 -15.85 -7.71
C GLY A 33 10.67 -16.43 -7.27
N ASN A 34 10.48 -16.73 -6.00
CA ASN A 34 9.23 -17.24 -5.44
C ASN A 34 9.21 -17.12 -3.92
N SER A 35 8.04 -17.34 -3.31
CA SER A 35 7.82 -17.27 -1.86
C SER A 35 8.66 -18.31 -1.08
N ALA A 36 8.75 -19.53 -1.57
CA ALA A 36 9.52 -20.59 -0.89
C ALA A 36 11.00 -20.25 -0.77
N ARG A 37 11.60 -19.64 -1.81
CA ARG A 37 12.99 -19.18 -1.78
C ARG A 37 13.15 -17.96 -0.87
N ALA A 38 12.19 -17.04 -0.89
CA ALA A 38 12.20 -15.86 -0.01
C ALA A 38 12.20 -16.28 1.47
N ARG A 39 11.36 -17.24 1.87
CA ARG A 39 11.32 -17.78 3.24
C ARG A 39 12.66 -18.35 3.67
N LYS A 40 13.29 -19.19 2.84
CA LYS A 40 14.62 -19.73 3.15
C LYS A 40 15.69 -18.64 3.34
N GLN A 41 15.61 -17.56 2.56
CA GLN A 41 16.56 -16.45 2.68
C GLN A 41 16.27 -15.63 3.94
N LEU A 42 15.00 -15.40 4.29
CA LEU A 42 14.58 -14.70 5.50
C LEU A 42 14.99 -15.45 6.78
N ASP A 43 14.96 -16.80 6.74
CA ASP A 43 15.44 -17.63 7.86
C ASP A 43 16.96 -17.66 7.96
N ALA A 44 17.68 -17.51 6.83
CA ALA A 44 19.14 -17.63 6.77
C ALA A 44 19.87 -16.33 7.10
N GLN A 45 19.29 -15.18 6.82
CA GLN A 45 19.93 -13.87 7.02
C GLN A 45 18.91 -12.75 7.29
N SER A 46 19.39 -11.67 7.90
CA SER A 46 18.56 -10.53 8.25
C SER A 46 18.45 -9.53 7.09
N TYR A 47 17.25 -9.06 6.84
CA TYR A 47 16.96 -7.96 5.92
C TYR A 47 16.31 -6.80 6.65
N ASN A 48 16.43 -5.60 6.08
CA ASN A 48 15.78 -4.40 6.60
C ASN A 48 14.47 -4.10 5.88
N LEU A 49 14.25 -4.65 4.70
CA LEU A 49 13.05 -4.44 3.90
C LEU A 49 12.84 -5.60 2.94
N VAL A 50 11.57 -5.95 2.70
CA VAL A 50 11.16 -6.86 1.65
C VAL A 50 10.33 -6.10 0.61
N LEU A 51 10.70 -6.22 -0.67
CA LEU A 51 9.89 -5.81 -1.82
C LEU A 51 9.34 -7.07 -2.47
N SER A 52 8.05 -7.30 -2.43
CA SER A 52 7.44 -8.51 -2.96
C SER A 52 6.46 -8.21 -4.09
N ASP A 53 6.55 -8.92 -5.20
CA ASP A 53 5.40 -8.97 -6.10
C ASP A 53 4.20 -9.55 -5.35
N LEU A 54 3.03 -9.05 -5.71
CA LEU A 54 1.77 -9.61 -5.25
C LEU A 54 1.55 -11.02 -5.79
N ARG A 55 1.85 -11.23 -7.08
CA ARG A 55 1.64 -12.51 -7.77
C ARG A 55 2.96 -13.25 -7.92
N LEU A 56 3.13 -14.29 -7.12
CA LEU A 56 4.27 -15.19 -7.22
C LEU A 56 3.81 -16.56 -7.74
N PRO A 57 4.69 -17.36 -8.36
CA PRO A 57 4.30 -18.61 -9.00
C PRO A 57 3.82 -19.70 -8.03
N ASP A 58 4.24 -19.64 -6.78
CA ASP A 58 3.92 -20.63 -5.74
C ASP A 58 2.88 -20.12 -4.73
N GLN A 59 2.93 -18.86 -4.34
CA GLN A 59 1.99 -18.22 -3.41
C GLN A 59 1.98 -16.72 -3.66
N ASP A 60 0.95 -16.01 -3.19
CA ASP A 60 0.90 -14.55 -3.30
C ASP A 60 1.79 -13.84 -2.26
N GLY A 61 2.12 -12.57 -2.51
CA GLY A 61 2.92 -11.75 -1.60
C GLY A 61 2.24 -11.49 -0.26
N ILE A 62 0.90 -11.59 -0.19
CA ILE A 62 0.13 -11.45 1.05
C ILE A 62 0.34 -12.68 1.94
N SER A 63 0.37 -13.87 1.35
CA SER A 63 0.69 -15.11 2.06
C SER A 63 2.13 -15.13 2.58
N LEU A 64 3.07 -14.53 1.85
CA LEU A 64 4.44 -14.32 2.34
C LEU A 64 4.45 -13.40 3.56
N LEU A 65 3.72 -12.29 3.52
CA LEU A 65 3.59 -11.35 4.64
C LEU A 65 3.00 -12.03 5.89
N ALA A 66 1.93 -12.83 5.73
CA ALA A 66 1.32 -13.57 6.82
C ALA A 66 2.34 -14.54 7.46
N TRP A 67 3.05 -15.30 6.62
CA TRP A 67 4.10 -16.20 7.07
C TRP A 67 5.23 -15.47 7.82
N MET A 68 5.67 -14.31 7.32
CA MET A 68 6.69 -13.49 8.00
C MET A 68 6.27 -13.13 9.42
N LYS A 69 5.02 -12.70 9.60
CA LYS A 69 4.48 -12.35 10.92
C LYS A 69 4.38 -13.54 11.87
N GLU A 70 3.90 -14.68 11.36
CA GLU A 70 3.80 -15.92 12.13
C GLU A 70 5.17 -16.43 12.62
N HIS A 71 6.22 -16.19 11.84
CA HIS A 71 7.60 -16.59 12.18
C HIS A 71 8.42 -15.48 12.87
N GLY A 72 7.77 -14.38 13.27
CA GLY A 72 8.40 -13.32 14.05
C GLY A 72 9.31 -12.38 13.26
N HIS A 73 9.25 -12.41 11.93
CA HIS A 73 9.95 -11.44 11.10
C HIS A 73 9.20 -10.10 11.11
N GLN A 74 9.69 -9.17 11.92
CA GLN A 74 9.14 -7.80 12.02
C GLN A 74 9.79 -6.85 11.00
N ILE A 75 10.00 -7.31 9.78
CA ILE A 75 10.65 -6.57 8.71
C ILE A 75 9.54 -5.89 7.88
N PRO A 76 9.68 -4.60 7.54
CA PRO A 76 8.73 -3.91 6.67
C PRO A 76 8.64 -4.60 5.30
N LEU A 77 7.41 -4.75 4.79
CA LEU A 77 7.15 -5.32 3.48
C LEU A 77 6.36 -4.34 2.63
N ILE A 78 6.84 -4.07 1.42
CA ILE A 78 6.16 -3.30 0.38
C ILE A 78 5.72 -4.24 -0.74
N ILE A 79 4.43 -4.22 -1.07
CA ILE A 79 3.88 -5.02 -2.18
C ILE A 79 4.02 -4.26 -3.49
N MET A 80 4.53 -4.94 -4.51
CA MET A 80 4.49 -4.47 -5.90
C MET A 80 3.34 -5.16 -6.63
N THR A 81 2.50 -4.44 -7.36
CA THR A 81 1.31 -5.01 -8.01
C THR A 81 1.07 -4.40 -9.39
N GLY A 82 0.52 -5.19 -10.31
CA GLY A 82 0.07 -4.70 -11.61
C GLY A 82 -1.22 -3.86 -11.53
N TYR A 83 -1.55 -3.16 -12.60
CA TYR A 83 -2.57 -2.11 -12.72
C TYR A 83 -4.01 -2.50 -12.33
N ALA A 84 -4.32 -3.77 -12.11
CA ALA A 84 -5.70 -4.25 -11.99
C ALA A 84 -6.16 -4.63 -10.57
N ASP A 85 -5.30 -4.51 -9.54
CA ASP A 85 -5.60 -5.16 -8.26
C ASP A 85 -5.59 -4.23 -7.05
N ILE A 86 -6.45 -3.19 -7.11
CA ILE A 86 -6.69 -2.29 -5.95
C ILE A 86 -7.22 -3.07 -4.74
N GLN A 87 -8.03 -4.12 -4.97
CA GLN A 87 -8.56 -4.93 -3.88
C GLN A 87 -7.46 -5.68 -3.13
N SER A 88 -6.50 -6.23 -3.87
CA SER A 88 -5.35 -6.91 -3.27
C SER A 88 -4.39 -5.96 -2.57
N ALA A 89 -4.21 -4.73 -3.09
CA ALA A 89 -3.45 -3.69 -2.39
C ALA A 89 -4.09 -3.34 -1.04
N VAL A 90 -5.42 -3.16 -1.01
CA VAL A 90 -6.18 -2.92 0.23
C VAL A 90 -6.07 -4.12 1.18
N GLN A 91 -6.15 -5.35 0.66
CA GLN A 91 -5.99 -6.55 1.47
C GLN A 91 -4.57 -6.65 2.06
N ALA A 92 -3.53 -6.33 1.28
CA ALA A 92 -2.15 -6.29 1.75
C ALA A 92 -1.98 -5.29 2.91
N MET A 93 -2.55 -4.09 2.80
CA MET A 93 -2.51 -3.09 3.86
C MET A 93 -3.26 -3.54 5.12
N LYS A 94 -4.43 -4.18 4.98
CA LYS A 94 -5.17 -4.77 6.11
C LYS A 94 -4.38 -5.88 6.80
N ASN A 95 -3.62 -6.65 6.06
CA ASN A 95 -2.74 -7.68 6.59
C ASN A 95 -1.42 -7.11 7.16
N GLY A 96 -1.25 -5.79 7.11
CA GLY A 96 -0.15 -5.05 7.71
C GLY A 96 1.10 -5.00 6.86
N ALA A 97 0.96 -4.94 5.53
CA ALA A 97 2.01 -4.45 4.66
C ALA A 97 2.28 -2.98 4.98
N ASN A 98 3.55 -2.57 4.90
CA ASN A 98 3.92 -1.19 5.19
C ASN A 98 3.45 -0.23 4.09
N ASP A 99 3.47 -0.71 2.83
CA ASP A 99 3.01 0.07 1.69
C ASP A 99 2.81 -0.83 0.46
N TYR A 100 2.32 -0.24 -0.63
CA TYR A 100 2.27 -0.90 -1.93
C TYR A 100 2.69 0.06 -3.05
N ILE A 101 3.10 -0.50 -4.18
CA ILE A 101 3.52 0.24 -5.38
C ILE A 101 2.91 -0.41 -6.61
N SER A 102 2.29 0.38 -7.49
CA SER A 102 1.80 -0.09 -8.77
C SER A 102 2.94 -0.24 -9.79
N LYS A 103 2.93 -1.33 -10.55
CA LYS A 103 3.77 -1.48 -11.76
C LYS A 103 3.10 -0.75 -12.94
N PRO A 104 3.81 0.00 -13.78
CA PRO A 104 5.27 0.14 -13.82
C PRO A 104 5.80 0.98 -12.65
N VAL A 105 6.86 0.49 -12.01
CA VAL A 105 7.45 1.11 -10.82
C VAL A 105 8.20 2.39 -11.21
N GLN A 106 7.79 3.51 -10.62
CA GLN A 106 8.50 4.78 -10.77
C GLN A 106 9.66 4.84 -9.77
N PRO A 107 10.92 5.03 -10.23
CA PRO A 107 12.11 4.96 -9.38
C PRO A 107 12.07 5.90 -8.17
N ASP A 108 11.64 7.15 -8.35
CA ASP A 108 11.61 8.14 -7.27
C ASP A 108 10.55 7.82 -6.21
N VAL A 109 9.39 7.30 -6.64
CA VAL A 109 8.32 6.84 -5.75
C VAL A 109 8.77 5.64 -4.93
N LEU A 110 9.43 4.65 -5.58
CA LEU A 110 9.97 3.49 -4.90
C LEU A 110 10.99 3.88 -3.84
N LEU A 111 11.97 4.74 -4.20
CA LEU A 111 13.00 5.16 -3.27
C LEU A 111 12.44 5.91 -2.06
N LYS A 112 11.44 6.76 -2.28
CA LYS A 112 10.73 7.46 -1.20
C LYS A 112 10.08 6.49 -0.23
N LYS A 113 9.31 5.51 -0.76
CA LYS A 113 8.62 4.50 0.06
C LYS A 113 9.58 3.58 0.82
N ILE A 114 10.70 3.20 0.20
CA ILE A 114 11.77 2.44 0.88
C ILE A 114 12.30 3.24 2.07
N ASN A 115 12.66 4.51 1.87
CA ASN A 115 13.20 5.35 2.93
C ASN A 115 12.19 5.57 4.07
N GLU A 116 10.91 5.78 3.76
CA GLU A 116 9.84 5.91 4.75
C GLU A 116 9.66 4.62 5.56
N ALA A 117 9.70 3.45 4.91
CA ALA A 117 9.58 2.17 5.59
C ALA A 117 10.78 1.90 6.52
N LEU A 118 12.00 2.22 6.08
CA LEU A 118 13.22 2.04 6.88
C LEU A 118 13.33 3.02 8.07
N GLN A 119 12.74 4.22 7.96
CA GLN A 119 12.73 5.21 9.05
C GLN A 119 11.73 4.85 10.16
N ASN A 120 10.62 4.17 9.83
CA ASN A 120 9.61 3.76 10.80
C ASN A 120 10.06 2.60 11.70
N GLU A 121 11.18 1.91 11.41
CA GLU A 121 11.78 0.91 12.31
C GLU A 121 12.31 1.52 13.63
N THR A 122 12.53 2.82 13.70
CA THR A 122 13.07 3.47 14.92
C THR A 122 11.99 3.78 15.97
N VAL A 123 10.72 3.48 15.71
CA VAL A 123 9.60 3.73 16.65
C VAL A 123 8.72 2.49 16.82
N ILE A 124 9.31 1.36 17.22
CA ILE A 124 8.52 0.26 17.78
C ILE A 124 8.77 0.23 19.28
N ALA A 125 8.07 1.09 20.02
CA ALA A 125 7.81 0.94 21.43
C ALA A 125 6.31 0.98 21.67
N ALA A 126 5.78 -0.17 22.09
CA ALA A 126 4.50 -0.46 22.73
C ALA A 126 3.21 -0.41 21.88
N PRO A 127 2.38 -1.46 21.98
CA PRO A 127 1.04 -1.46 21.42
C PRO A 127 0.12 -0.66 22.34
N SER A 128 -0.12 0.59 22.03
CA SER A 128 -1.24 1.33 22.60
C SER A 128 -2.42 1.18 21.67
N GLY A 129 -3.29 0.23 22.02
CA GLY A 129 -4.62 0.18 21.46
C GLY A 129 -5.37 1.45 21.83
N SER A 130 -5.71 2.20 20.86
CA SER A 130 -6.89 3.04 20.82
C SER A 130 -7.14 3.38 19.36
N ALA A 131 -8.08 2.67 18.76
CA ALA A 131 -8.76 3.17 17.58
C ALA A 131 -9.26 4.57 17.92
N PRO A 132 -8.94 5.61 17.15
CA PRO A 132 -9.61 6.88 17.33
C PRO A 132 -11.07 6.69 16.96
N SER A 133 -11.93 6.65 17.98
CA SER A 133 -13.35 6.86 17.81
C SER A 133 -13.52 8.31 17.36
N ILE A 134 -13.52 8.54 16.07
CA ILE A 134 -13.89 9.85 15.53
C ILE A 134 -15.39 9.93 15.61
N SER A 135 -15.87 10.55 16.67
CA SER A 135 -17.24 11.06 16.72
C SER A 135 -17.33 12.23 15.74
N ILE A 136 -17.79 11.94 14.54
CA ILE A 136 -18.04 12.95 13.50
C ILE A 136 -19.47 13.43 13.71
N ALA A 137 -19.61 14.67 14.14
CA ALA A 137 -20.90 15.37 14.08
C ALA A 137 -21.35 15.45 12.61
N PRO A 138 -22.62 15.11 12.29
CA PRO A 138 -23.10 15.13 10.91
C PRO A 138 -23.41 16.57 10.51
N SER A 139 -22.62 17.13 9.63
CA SER A 139 -22.98 18.36 8.92
C SER A 139 -22.84 18.15 7.42
N SER A 140 -23.86 17.58 6.81
CA SER A 140 -24.30 17.81 5.42
C SER A 140 -25.46 16.88 5.06
N ASN A 141 -26.42 17.39 4.31
CA ASN A 141 -27.70 16.77 3.89
C ASN A 141 -27.56 15.61 2.89
N PHE A 142 -26.62 14.70 3.06
CA PHE A 142 -26.47 13.52 2.21
C PHE A 142 -26.76 12.26 3.02
N LEU A 143 -27.70 11.45 2.53
CA LEU A 143 -28.03 10.15 3.09
C LEU A 143 -26.91 9.14 2.73
N GLU A 144 -26.17 8.69 3.71
CA GLU A 144 -25.25 7.56 3.53
C GLU A 144 -26.07 6.28 3.38
N GLY A 145 -25.76 5.50 2.33
CA GLY A 145 -26.45 4.21 2.12
C GLY A 145 -26.08 3.21 3.23
N GLU A 146 -27.08 2.53 3.76
CA GLU A 146 -26.90 1.53 4.83
C GLU A 146 -26.64 0.12 4.31
N SER A 147 -26.61 -0.07 2.98
CA SER A 147 -26.34 -1.37 2.38
C SER A 147 -24.91 -1.85 2.69
N GLU A 148 -24.71 -3.17 2.67
CA GLU A 148 -23.38 -3.75 2.88
C GLU A 148 -22.37 -3.27 1.84
N ALA A 149 -22.79 -3.09 0.59
CA ALA A 149 -21.97 -2.50 -0.47
C ALA A 149 -21.58 -1.04 -0.17
N ALA A 150 -22.49 -0.24 0.39
CA ALA A 150 -22.19 1.13 0.80
C ALA A 150 -21.20 1.15 1.97
N ARG A 151 -21.36 0.28 2.96
CA ARG A 151 -20.41 0.15 4.08
C ARG A 151 -19.01 -0.24 3.60
N GLN A 152 -18.90 -1.17 2.65
CA GLN A 152 -17.64 -1.54 2.04
C GLN A 152 -17.02 -0.36 1.28
N LEU A 153 -17.80 0.39 0.50
CA LEU A 153 -17.34 1.58 -0.19
C LEU A 153 -16.78 2.62 0.78
N TYR A 154 -17.48 2.93 1.86
CA TYR A 154 -17.00 3.91 2.85
C TYR A 154 -15.78 3.42 3.63
N ASN A 155 -15.64 2.12 3.86
CA ASN A 155 -14.41 1.55 4.38
C ASN A 155 -13.21 1.80 3.43
N TYR A 156 -13.40 1.61 2.12
CA TYR A 156 -12.36 1.91 1.13
C TYR A 156 -12.03 3.41 1.08
N VAL A 157 -13.04 4.27 1.15
CA VAL A 157 -12.84 5.72 1.24
C VAL A 157 -11.99 6.09 2.44
N GLY A 158 -12.27 5.54 3.61
CA GLY A 158 -11.50 5.79 4.83
C GLY A 158 -10.04 5.32 4.74
N LEU A 159 -9.78 4.24 4.00
CA LEU A 159 -8.42 3.72 3.79
C LEU A 159 -7.61 4.54 2.79
N VAL A 160 -8.28 5.04 1.73
CA VAL A 160 -7.62 5.74 0.63
C VAL A 160 -7.41 7.23 0.92
N ALA A 161 -8.35 7.86 1.59
CA ALA A 161 -8.35 9.31 1.82
C ALA A 161 -7.08 9.86 2.49
N PRO A 162 -6.45 9.22 3.49
CA PRO A 162 -5.21 9.73 4.10
C PRO A 162 -3.97 9.60 3.20
N THR A 163 -4.08 8.88 2.08
CA THR A 163 -2.96 8.60 1.19
C THR A 163 -2.79 9.68 0.11
N PRO A 164 -1.60 9.84 -0.49
CA PRO A 164 -1.38 10.78 -1.60
C PRO A 164 -1.79 10.20 -2.96
N MET A 165 -2.69 9.22 -3.00
CA MET A 165 -3.05 8.50 -4.22
C MET A 165 -4.08 9.23 -5.05
N SER A 166 -3.99 9.06 -6.38
CA SER A 166 -5.06 9.41 -7.30
C SER A 166 -6.16 8.35 -7.24
N VAL A 167 -7.41 8.78 -7.14
CA VAL A 167 -8.58 7.90 -7.05
C VAL A 167 -9.44 8.05 -8.30
N LEU A 168 -9.77 6.93 -8.94
CA LEU A 168 -10.75 6.87 -10.02
C LEU A 168 -12.08 6.35 -9.47
N ILE A 169 -13.14 7.16 -9.59
CA ILE A 169 -14.49 6.81 -9.15
C ILE A 169 -15.36 6.52 -10.37
N ASN A 170 -15.71 5.25 -10.58
CA ASN A 170 -16.59 4.82 -11.67
C ASN A 170 -18.00 4.49 -11.15
N GLY A 171 -19.01 4.80 -11.98
CA GLY A 171 -20.40 4.49 -11.69
C GLY A 171 -21.33 5.18 -12.67
N ALA A 172 -22.59 4.73 -12.75
CA ALA A 172 -23.61 5.34 -13.58
C ALA A 172 -23.91 6.80 -13.18
N SER A 173 -24.55 7.58 -14.03
CA SER A 173 -24.96 8.94 -13.68
C SER A 173 -25.92 8.91 -12.48
N GLY A 174 -25.80 9.86 -11.56
CA GLY A 174 -26.64 9.95 -10.36
C GLY A 174 -26.30 9.00 -9.21
N THR A 175 -25.26 8.17 -9.31
CA THR A 175 -24.89 7.19 -8.25
C THR A 175 -24.13 7.79 -7.05
N GLY A 176 -24.00 9.11 -6.96
CA GLY A 176 -23.33 9.77 -5.83
C GLY A 176 -21.81 9.83 -5.90
N LYS A 177 -21.20 9.72 -7.10
CA LYS A 177 -19.74 9.83 -7.27
C LYS A 177 -19.15 11.10 -6.68
N GLU A 178 -19.83 12.22 -6.83
CA GLU A 178 -19.41 13.51 -6.28
C GLU A 178 -19.37 13.48 -4.74
N TYR A 179 -20.36 12.87 -4.12
CA TYR A 179 -20.38 12.67 -2.67
C TYR A 179 -19.18 11.86 -2.20
N VAL A 180 -18.85 10.76 -2.90
CA VAL A 180 -17.68 9.93 -2.60
C VAL A 180 -16.38 10.75 -2.72
N ALA A 181 -16.25 11.59 -3.76
CA ALA A 181 -15.09 12.47 -3.93
C ALA A 181 -14.97 13.48 -2.80
N HIS A 182 -16.07 14.13 -2.41
CA HIS A 182 -16.11 15.03 -1.24
C HIS A 182 -15.72 14.31 0.05
N ARG A 183 -16.19 13.08 0.24
CA ARG A 183 -15.88 12.28 1.43
C ARG A 183 -14.40 11.92 1.50
N ILE A 184 -13.79 11.55 0.36
CA ILE A 184 -12.34 11.34 0.27
C ILE A 184 -11.58 12.61 0.66
N HIS A 185 -11.98 13.76 0.15
CA HIS A 185 -11.35 15.03 0.50
C HIS A 185 -11.46 15.35 1.99
N GLN A 186 -12.64 15.20 2.59
CA GLN A 186 -12.89 15.44 4.02
C GLN A 186 -12.03 14.57 4.94
N LEU A 187 -11.76 13.33 4.54
CA LEU A 187 -10.95 12.38 5.31
C LEU A 187 -9.46 12.41 4.94
N SER A 188 -9.07 13.25 3.97
CA SER A 188 -7.69 13.37 3.52
C SER A 188 -6.86 14.31 4.41
N LYS A 189 -5.54 14.24 4.27
CA LYS A 189 -4.61 15.20 4.89
C LYS A 189 -4.77 16.63 4.35
N ARG A 190 -5.64 16.86 3.38
CA ARG A 190 -5.95 18.15 2.76
C ARG A 190 -7.37 18.62 3.05
N ALA A 191 -8.03 18.09 4.06
CA ALA A 191 -9.41 18.43 4.43
C ALA A 191 -9.58 19.95 4.73
N ASP A 192 -8.50 20.61 5.13
CA ASP A 192 -8.43 22.08 5.37
C ASP A 192 -8.21 22.91 4.09
N LYS A 193 -7.97 22.27 2.94
CA LYS A 193 -7.73 22.94 1.66
C LYS A 193 -9.02 23.00 0.82
N PRO A 194 -9.11 23.94 -0.14
CA PRO A 194 -10.29 24.00 -1.01
C PRO A 194 -10.43 22.75 -1.87
N PHE A 195 -11.66 22.21 -1.97
CA PHE A 195 -12.03 21.20 -2.93
C PHE A 195 -12.42 21.89 -4.25
N ILE A 196 -11.72 21.56 -5.34
CA ILE A 196 -11.97 22.15 -6.66
C ILE A 196 -12.49 21.03 -7.59
N ALA A 197 -13.74 21.13 -7.99
CA ALA A 197 -14.32 20.26 -9.01
C ALA A 197 -14.18 20.92 -10.40
N ILE A 198 -13.70 20.16 -11.40
CA ILE A 198 -13.58 20.60 -12.78
C ILE A 198 -14.40 19.64 -13.64
N ASP A 199 -15.37 20.18 -14.37
CA ASP A 199 -16.13 19.43 -15.36
C ASP A 199 -15.49 19.57 -16.75
N CYS A 200 -14.84 18.50 -17.22
CA CYS A 200 -14.19 18.48 -18.54
C CYS A 200 -15.18 18.46 -19.72
N GLY A 201 -16.48 18.24 -19.46
CA GLY A 201 -17.53 18.33 -20.46
C GLY A 201 -17.95 19.76 -20.80
N SER A 202 -17.47 20.73 -20.03
CA SER A 202 -17.79 22.16 -20.16
C SER A 202 -16.67 23.00 -20.76
N ILE A 203 -15.58 22.35 -21.25
CA ILE A 203 -14.42 22.98 -21.87
C ILE A 203 -14.43 22.75 -23.37
#